data_1892a4ba0c55d7136d1716bb1106a609
#
_entry.id   1892a4ba0c55d7136d1716bb1106a609
#
_cell.length_a   1.000
_cell.length_b   1.000
_cell.length_c   1.000
_cell.angle_alpha   90.00
_cell.angle_beta   90.00
_cell.angle_gamma   90.00
#
_symmetry.space_group_name_H-M   'P 1'
#
loop_
_entity.id
_entity.type
_entity.pdbx_description
1 polymer ?
#
loop_
_entity_poly.entity_id
_entity_poly.type
_entity_poly.pdbx_seq_one_letter_code
_entity_poly.pdbx_strand_id
1 'polypeptide(L)'
;MFRKSSSVLILLALAACGQQQPQGFHGFPPAHVTLEKVAPRDLPVTFEYTGQAIGSKDVEVRARVTGIVEKRAYEEGSAVKAGQLLFVIDPKPYQAVVEAAQADLARAKAQKAQADREAARLKPLAERHAIGQKEADDAQSNADLAAAAIKSAQAKLDSAELDLGYTRAVSPISGLTSRAQVSEGSLATANQTLLTVVSQVDPIWVQFSIAENQQLEINKAVTNGELALPRDNAYDVQLKLSDGSTFPRKGKINFSDTRINPSTGTYELRAELPNRDLAIKPGQFVRVTLTGAVRKNAIAIPQVAVLDGTQGKYVFVAGKDKEGKDVAMPRPVKLGDWVDASGQNLFVIESGLKPGDELIIDGIAKLTPNAPIIPDGAQNANPGAPGGAAPGGAPAAPAAPAKSEAKKS
;
A
#
# COMPACT_ATOMS: atom_id res chain seq x y z
N MET A 1 -27.59 82.63 -57.70
CA MET A 1 -28.91 83.12 -57.31
C MET A 1 -29.08 82.98 -55.83
N PHE A 2 -29.13 84.08 -55.11
CA PHE A 2 -29.95 84.47 -53.92
C PHE A 2 -30.03 83.41 -52.78
N ARG A 3 -29.81 83.71 -51.45
CA ARG A 3 -29.91 84.92 -50.62
C ARG A 3 -29.35 84.55 -49.26
N LYS A 4 -28.39 85.22 -48.67
CA LYS A 4 -28.42 86.29 -47.65
C LYS A 4 -29.33 86.02 -46.45
N SER A 5 -28.67 86.14 -45.29
CA SER A 5 -28.98 86.90 -44.10
C SER A 5 -29.58 86.23 -42.92
N SER A 6 -28.99 86.22 -41.82
CA SER A 6 -29.24 86.97 -40.53
C SER A 6 -28.60 86.14 -39.42
N SER A 7 -27.53 86.64 -38.92
CA SER A 7 -27.33 87.66 -37.88
C SER A 7 -27.60 87.20 -36.48
N VAL A 8 -26.47 87.04 -35.72
CA VAL A 8 -26.23 87.85 -34.48
C VAL A 8 -27.35 87.78 -33.45
N LEU A 9 -27.16 87.04 -32.46
CA LEU A 9 -27.43 87.26 -31.03
C LEU A 9 -27.52 85.96 -30.30
N ILE A 10 -26.45 85.50 -29.73
CA ILE A 10 -26.39 84.64 -28.51
C ILE A 10 -24.90 84.52 -28.17
N LEU A 11 -24.35 85.54 -27.75
CA LEU A 11 -23.08 85.65 -27.03
C LEU A 11 -23.44 86.27 -25.68
N LEU A 12 -23.65 85.41 -24.68
CA LEU A 12 -23.59 85.74 -23.23
C LEU A 12 -24.35 84.65 -22.42
N ALA A 13 -23.85 83.49 -22.34
CA ALA A 13 -24.22 82.48 -21.29
C ALA A 13 -23.24 81.32 -21.22
N LEU A 14 -21.94 81.60 -21.18
CA LEU A 14 -20.92 80.54 -21.01
C LEU A 14 -19.84 81.05 -20.04
N ALA A 15 -20.22 81.29 -18.81
CA ALA A 15 -19.29 81.57 -17.72
C ALA A 15 -19.85 81.08 -16.40
N ALA A 16 -20.14 79.76 -16.29
CA ALA A 16 -20.40 79.13 -15.02
C ALA A 16 -20.18 77.58 -15.18
N CYS A 17 -18.99 77.16 -15.72
CA CYS A 17 -18.48 75.78 -15.45
C CYS A 17 -17.51 75.93 -14.29
N GLY A 18 -18.02 75.66 -13.09
CA GLY A 18 -17.21 75.46 -11.91
C GLY A 18 -16.14 74.41 -12.15
N GLN A 19 -14.93 74.70 -11.80
CA GLN A 19 -13.84 73.79 -11.65
C GLN A 19 -14.29 72.67 -10.69
N GLN A 20 -14.71 71.48 -11.23
CA GLN A 20 -14.69 70.30 -10.48
C GLN A 20 -13.21 69.88 -10.31
N GLN A 21 -12.67 70.17 -9.13
CA GLN A 21 -11.44 69.56 -8.69
C GLN A 21 -11.58 68.05 -8.90
N PRO A 22 -10.58 67.35 -9.46
CA PRO A 22 -10.57 65.89 -9.47
C PRO A 22 -10.63 65.44 -8.02
N GLN A 23 -11.74 64.81 -7.63
CA GLN A 23 -11.83 64.07 -6.38
C GLN A 23 -10.74 63.03 -6.46
N GLY A 24 -9.71 63.20 -5.62
CA GLY A 24 -8.66 62.18 -5.45
C GLY A 24 -9.35 60.87 -5.20
N PHE A 25 -8.88 59.84 -5.91
CA PHE A 25 -9.22 58.44 -5.64
C PHE A 25 -9.08 58.23 -4.13
N HIS A 26 -10.21 58.19 -3.43
CA HIS A 26 -10.23 57.72 -2.06
C HIS A 26 -9.85 56.28 -2.12
N GLY A 27 -8.61 55.96 -1.71
CA GLY A 27 -8.11 54.61 -1.63
C GLY A 27 -9.12 53.73 -0.87
N PHE A 28 -9.27 52.50 -1.31
CA PHE A 28 -10.11 51.52 -0.61
C PHE A 28 -9.84 51.60 0.89
N PRO A 29 -10.87 51.53 1.75
CA PRO A 29 -10.67 51.53 3.19
C PRO A 29 -9.71 50.38 3.53
N PRO A 30 -8.82 50.58 4.52
CA PRO A 30 -7.86 49.53 4.91
C PRO A 30 -8.59 48.23 5.20
N ALA A 31 -8.13 47.15 4.64
CA ALA A 31 -8.74 45.85 4.85
C ALA A 31 -8.26 45.22 6.17
N HIS A 32 -9.20 44.75 6.97
CA HIS A 32 -8.88 43.94 8.14
C HIS A 32 -8.37 42.60 7.68
N VAL A 33 -7.21 42.16 8.18
CA VAL A 33 -6.53 40.93 7.76
C VAL A 33 -5.99 40.17 8.97
N THR A 34 -6.09 38.87 8.90
CA THR A 34 -5.43 37.99 9.89
C THR A 34 -4.04 37.64 9.39
N LEU A 35 -3.04 37.87 10.23
CA LEU A 35 -1.64 37.53 9.94
C LEU A 35 -1.22 36.25 10.62
N GLU A 36 -0.49 35.42 9.90
CA GLU A 36 0.21 34.25 10.44
C GLU A 36 1.71 34.40 10.19
N LYS A 37 2.52 34.23 11.24
CA LYS A 37 3.96 34.28 11.10
C LYS A 37 4.50 32.97 10.53
N VAL A 38 5.14 33.06 9.38
CA VAL A 38 5.74 31.92 8.71
C VAL A 38 6.88 31.37 9.55
N ALA A 39 6.72 30.14 10.01
CA ALA A 39 7.72 29.40 10.77
C ALA A 39 8.02 28.05 10.13
N PRO A 40 9.31 27.65 10.03
CA PRO A 40 9.67 26.32 9.61
C PRO A 40 9.15 25.30 10.62
N ARG A 41 8.60 24.20 10.12
CA ARG A 41 8.12 23.08 10.95
C ARG A 41 8.41 21.74 10.26
N ASP A 42 8.52 20.71 11.07
CA ASP A 42 8.62 19.35 10.57
C ASP A 42 7.25 18.86 10.14
N LEU A 43 7.15 18.36 8.90
CA LEU A 43 5.88 17.92 8.32
C LEU A 43 5.95 16.43 7.98
N PRO A 44 4.92 15.63 8.32
CA PRO A 44 4.84 14.26 7.85
C PRO A 44 4.71 14.26 6.33
N VAL A 45 5.44 13.35 5.68
CA VAL A 45 5.33 13.12 4.24
C VAL A 45 4.77 11.74 3.99
N THR A 46 3.81 11.63 3.10
CA THR A 46 3.24 10.38 2.64
C THR A 46 3.54 10.19 1.17
N PHE A 47 3.95 8.98 0.80
CA PHE A 47 4.13 8.60 -0.59
C PHE A 47 3.00 7.67 -1.00
N GLU A 48 2.36 7.95 -2.13
CA GLU A 48 1.27 7.12 -2.66
C GLU A 48 1.69 6.44 -3.97
N TYR A 49 1.48 5.12 -4.03
CA TYR A 49 1.78 4.30 -5.20
C TYR A 49 0.60 3.40 -5.52
N THR A 50 0.46 3.04 -6.79
CA THR A 50 -0.46 1.98 -7.18
C THR A 50 0.25 0.65 -7.07
N GLY A 51 -0.35 -0.30 -6.37
CA GLY A 51 0.16 -1.65 -6.21
C GLY A 51 -0.87 -2.71 -6.56
N GLN A 52 -0.40 -3.93 -6.69
CA GLN A 52 -1.23 -5.11 -6.91
C GLN A 52 -1.03 -6.10 -5.76
N ALA A 53 -2.13 -6.58 -5.21
CA ALA A 53 -2.10 -7.65 -4.22
C ALA A 53 -1.79 -8.99 -4.89
N ILE A 54 -0.88 -9.76 -4.29
CA ILE A 54 -0.50 -11.10 -4.73
C ILE A 54 -0.49 -12.04 -3.53
N GLY A 55 -0.64 -13.32 -3.77
CA GLY A 55 -0.44 -14.33 -2.73
C GLY A 55 0.98 -14.29 -2.17
N SER A 56 1.13 -14.51 -0.87
CA SER A 56 2.49 -14.66 -0.28
C SER A 56 3.19 -15.92 -0.78
N LYS A 57 2.40 -16.91 -1.18
CA LYS A 57 2.85 -18.12 -1.91
C LYS A 57 1.75 -18.54 -2.87
N ASP A 58 2.10 -18.72 -4.12
CA ASP A 58 1.24 -19.32 -5.13
C ASP A 58 1.86 -20.66 -5.54
N VAL A 59 1.12 -21.75 -5.34
CA VAL A 59 1.59 -23.10 -5.66
C VAL A 59 0.66 -23.75 -6.66
N GLU A 60 1.22 -24.11 -7.79
CA GLU A 60 0.54 -24.90 -8.80
C GLU A 60 0.44 -26.37 -8.34
N VAL A 61 -0.77 -26.87 -8.26
CA VAL A 61 -1.03 -28.28 -7.99
C VAL A 61 -1.16 -29.00 -9.33
N ARG A 62 -0.13 -29.78 -9.68
CA ARG A 62 -0.07 -30.55 -10.93
C ARG A 62 -0.28 -32.03 -10.67
N ALA A 63 -0.84 -32.73 -11.64
CA ALA A 63 -0.91 -34.20 -11.61
C ALA A 63 0.51 -34.78 -11.55
N ARG A 64 0.77 -35.69 -10.60
CA ARG A 64 2.07 -36.39 -10.49
C ARG A 64 2.06 -37.75 -11.15
N VAL A 65 0.87 -38.27 -11.46
CA VAL A 65 0.63 -39.53 -12.17
C VAL A 65 -0.35 -39.30 -13.30
N THR A 66 -0.34 -40.19 -14.29
CA THR A 66 -1.23 -40.14 -15.46
C THR A 66 -2.47 -40.99 -15.20
N GLY A 67 -3.66 -40.43 -15.41
CA GLY A 67 -4.92 -41.14 -15.23
C GLY A 67 -6.13 -40.25 -15.39
N ILE A 68 -7.32 -40.83 -15.35
CA ILE A 68 -8.57 -40.08 -15.42
C ILE A 68 -8.85 -39.43 -14.08
N VAL A 69 -9.23 -38.14 -14.07
CA VAL A 69 -9.70 -37.44 -12.87
C VAL A 69 -11.08 -37.99 -12.50
N GLU A 70 -11.16 -38.81 -11.44
CA GLU A 70 -12.44 -39.37 -10.99
C GLU A 70 -13.30 -38.33 -10.25
N LYS A 71 -12.66 -37.55 -9.36
CA LYS A 71 -13.39 -36.66 -8.47
C LYS A 71 -12.57 -35.45 -8.08
N ARG A 72 -13.27 -34.27 -7.99
CA ARG A 72 -12.79 -33.09 -7.30
C ARG A 72 -13.37 -33.09 -5.86
N ALA A 73 -12.50 -33.04 -4.87
CA ALA A 73 -12.86 -33.19 -3.45
C ALA A 73 -12.86 -31.85 -2.68
N TYR A 74 -12.90 -30.72 -3.38
CA TYR A 74 -12.95 -29.39 -2.80
C TYR A 74 -13.92 -28.49 -3.57
N GLU A 75 -14.32 -27.36 -2.97
CA GLU A 75 -15.08 -26.29 -3.63
C GLU A 75 -14.12 -25.23 -4.16
N GLU A 76 -14.32 -24.81 -5.41
CA GLU A 76 -13.53 -23.76 -6.04
C GLU A 76 -13.63 -22.44 -5.29
N GLY A 77 -12.52 -21.74 -5.11
CA GLY A 77 -12.47 -20.50 -4.34
C GLY A 77 -12.57 -20.67 -2.82
N SER A 78 -12.64 -21.91 -2.32
CA SER A 78 -12.68 -22.18 -0.87
C SER A 78 -11.29 -22.21 -0.25
N ALA A 79 -11.26 -22.01 1.07
CA ALA A 79 -10.05 -22.19 1.86
C ALA A 79 -9.75 -23.68 2.10
N VAL A 80 -8.50 -24.05 1.89
CA VAL A 80 -8.01 -25.43 2.12
C VAL A 80 -6.81 -25.42 3.04
N LYS A 81 -6.60 -26.56 3.74
CA LYS A 81 -5.44 -26.77 4.60
C LYS A 81 -4.37 -27.58 3.84
N ALA A 82 -3.11 -27.40 4.25
CA ALA A 82 -2.04 -28.28 3.77
C ALA A 82 -2.38 -29.75 4.06
N GLY A 83 -2.17 -30.64 3.05
CA GLY A 83 -2.55 -32.06 3.09
C GLY A 83 -4.02 -32.36 2.79
N GLN A 84 -4.88 -31.37 2.61
CA GLN A 84 -6.28 -31.57 2.24
C GLN A 84 -6.39 -32.12 0.81
N LEU A 85 -7.21 -33.15 0.63
CA LEU A 85 -7.46 -33.78 -0.67
C LEU A 85 -8.17 -32.80 -1.60
N LEU A 86 -7.62 -32.64 -2.81
CA LEU A 86 -8.18 -31.78 -3.86
C LEU A 86 -8.77 -32.59 -5.02
N PHE A 87 -8.01 -33.54 -5.54
CA PHE A 87 -8.46 -34.40 -6.64
C PHE A 87 -8.12 -35.86 -6.38
N VAL A 88 -8.92 -36.73 -6.97
CA VAL A 88 -8.68 -38.18 -7.05
C VAL A 88 -8.52 -38.54 -8.53
N ILE A 89 -7.35 -39.09 -8.86
CA ILE A 89 -7.06 -39.67 -10.16
C ILE A 89 -7.28 -41.18 -10.02
N ASP A 90 -7.82 -41.87 -11.03
CA ASP A 90 -8.17 -43.28 -10.98
C ASP A 90 -7.05 -44.13 -10.31
N PRO A 91 -7.26 -44.66 -9.10
CA PRO A 91 -6.26 -45.40 -8.36
C PRO A 91 -6.15 -46.86 -8.78
N LYS A 92 -7.13 -47.41 -9.51
CA LYS A 92 -7.23 -48.85 -9.78
C LYS A 92 -6.02 -49.44 -10.50
N PRO A 93 -5.48 -48.80 -11.56
CA PRO A 93 -4.27 -49.29 -12.21
C PRO A 93 -3.06 -49.35 -11.26
N TYR A 94 -2.94 -48.33 -10.41
CA TYR A 94 -1.84 -48.21 -9.43
C TYR A 94 -1.99 -49.23 -8.29
N GLN A 95 -3.22 -49.50 -7.83
CA GLN A 95 -3.51 -50.55 -6.85
C GLN A 95 -3.06 -51.92 -7.37
N ALA A 96 -3.37 -52.23 -8.63
CA ALA A 96 -2.95 -53.50 -9.25
C ALA A 96 -1.41 -53.63 -9.29
N VAL A 97 -0.67 -52.53 -9.54
CA VAL A 97 0.80 -52.52 -9.51
C VAL A 97 1.33 -52.74 -8.09
N VAL A 98 0.73 -52.15 -7.08
CA VAL A 98 1.08 -52.37 -5.67
C VAL A 98 0.86 -53.83 -5.28
N GLU A 99 -0.29 -54.43 -5.62
CA GLU A 99 -0.59 -55.83 -5.36
C GLU A 99 0.43 -56.77 -6.01
N ALA A 100 0.81 -56.49 -7.26
CA ALA A 100 1.85 -57.27 -7.96
C ALA A 100 3.22 -57.17 -7.27
N ALA A 101 3.61 -55.94 -6.86
CA ALA A 101 4.87 -55.73 -6.15
C ALA A 101 4.89 -56.42 -4.76
N GLN A 102 3.75 -56.42 -4.06
CA GLN A 102 3.59 -57.14 -2.79
C GLN A 102 3.77 -58.65 -2.97
N ALA A 103 3.21 -59.25 -4.04
CA ALA A 103 3.38 -60.64 -4.36
C ALA A 103 4.86 -60.97 -4.69
N ASP A 104 5.55 -60.09 -5.43
CA ASP A 104 6.98 -60.26 -5.72
C ASP A 104 7.83 -60.24 -4.45
N LEU A 105 7.54 -59.29 -3.52
CA LEU A 105 8.21 -59.22 -2.23
C LEU A 105 7.97 -60.47 -1.38
N ALA A 106 6.73 -61.00 -1.36
CA ALA A 106 6.39 -62.21 -0.66
C ALA A 106 7.16 -63.44 -1.22
N ARG A 107 7.27 -63.54 -2.57
CA ARG A 107 8.09 -64.56 -3.23
C ARG A 107 9.58 -64.44 -2.85
N ALA A 108 10.17 -63.25 -2.88
CA ALA A 108 11.56 -63.02 -2.51
C ALA A 108 11.82 -63.36 -1.03
N LYS A 109 10.88 -63.06 -0.11
CA LYS A 109 10.95 -63.46 1.30
C LYS A 109 10.94 -64.97 1.46
N ALA A 110 10.09 -65.67 0.72
CA ALA A 110 10.03 -67.14 0.75
C ALA A 110 11.34 -67.81 0.23
N GLN A 111 11.91 -67.28 -0.86
CA GLN A 111 13.19 -67.70 -1.39
C GLN A 111 14.35 -67.50 -0.39
N LYS A 112 14.38 -66.32 0.26
CA LYS A 112 15.36 -66.03 1.32
C LYS A 112 15.25 -67.08 2.47
N ALA A 113 14.03 -67.29 2.96
CA ALA A 113 13.78 -68.22 4.04
C ALA A 113 14.23 -69.64 3.67
N GLN A 114 14.11 -70.06 2.39
CA GLN A 114 14.63 -71.32 1.90
C GLN A 114 16.18 -71.33 1.89
N ALA A 115 16.80 -70.30 1.33
CA ALA A 115 18.26 -70.19 1.26
C ALA A 115 18.91 -70.17 2.65
N ASP A 116 18.28 -69.42 3.60
CA ASP A 116 18.75 -69.35 4.99
C ASP A 116 18.70 -70.72 5.68
N ARG A 117 17.64 -71.52 5.49
CA ARG A 117 17.54 -72.81 6.04
C ARG A 117 18.62 -73.75 5.46
N GLU A 118 18.94 -73.66 4.17
CA GLU A 118 19.99 -74.41 3.53
C GLU A 118 21.37 -74.00 4.06
N ALA A 119 21.69 -72.70 4.12
CA ALA A 119 22.95 -72.25 4.68
C ALA A 119 23.11 -72.61 6.17
N ALA A 120 22.03 -72.47 6.98
CA ALA A 120 22.05 -72.91 8.38
C ALA A 120 22.26 -74.43 8.57
N ARG A 121 21.79 -75.24 7.60
CA ARG A 121 21.98 -76.68 7.61
C ARG A 121 23.40 -77.10 7.22
N LEU A 122 23.96 -76.46 6.17
CA LEU A 122 25.26 -76.80 5.62
C LEU A 122 26.45 -76.32 6.43
N LYS A 123 26.34 -75.15 7.05
CA LYS A 123 27.39 -74.50 7.85
C LYS A 123 27.98 -75.46 8.94
N PRO A 124 27.20 -76.06 9.85
CA PRO A 124 27.76 -76.95 10.89
C PRO A 124 28.32 -78.27 10.31
N LEU A 125 27.88 -78.73 9.12
CA LEU A 125 28.44 -79.91 8.46
C LEU A 125 29.82 -79.61 7.86
N ALA A 126 30.04 -78.44 7.30
CA ALA A 126 31.36 -77.97 6.83
C ALA A 126 32.34 -77.82 8.00
N GLU A 127 31.91 -77.25 9.13
CA GLU A 127 32.72 -77.13 10.35
C GLU A 127 33.19 -78.47 10.90
N ARG A 128 32.41 -79.55 10.68
CA ARG A 128 32.76 -80.90 11.05
C ARG A 128 33.47 -81.69 9.93
N HIS A 129 33.85 -81.05 8.81
CA HIS A 129 34.46 -81.64 7.62
C HIS A 129 33.61 -82.74 6.98
N ALA A 130 32.28 -82.73 7.21
CA ALA A 130 31.35 -83.71 6.62
C ALA A 130 30.95 -83.38 5.17
N ILE A 131 31.18 -82.15 4.75
CA ILE A 131 30.99 -81.62 3.39
C ILE A 131 32.16 -80.73 3.00
N GLY A 132 32.28 -80.36 1.73
CA GLY A 132 33.28 -79.42 1.24
C GLY A 132 32.95 -77.99 1.69
N GLN A 133 33.97 -77.15 2.03
CA GLN A 133 33.82 -75.76 2.40
C GLN A 133 33.10 -74.95 1.31
N LYS A 134 33.38 -75.26 0.05
CA LYS A 134 32.74 -74.60 -1.10
C LYS A 134 31.23 -74.72 -1.10
N GLU A 135 30.68 -75.85 -0.70
CA GLU A 135 29.21 -76.09 -0.65
C GLU A 135 28.56 -75.16 0.41
N ALA A 136 29.20 -74.99 1.55
CA ALA A 136 28.75 -74.10 2.59
C ALA A 136 28.85 -72.57 2.17
N ASP A 137 29.94 -72.22 1.47
CA ASP A 137 30.16 -70.86 0.96
C ASP A 137 29.16 -70.51 -0.17
N ASP A 138 28.88 -71.50 -1.05
CA ASP A 138 27.86 -71.36 -2.11
C ASP A 138 26.45 -71.16 -1.50
N ALA A 139 26.11 -71.90 -0.46
CA ALA A 139 24.83 -71.77 0.22
C ALA A 139 24.72 -70.41 0.93
N GLN A 140 25.79 -69.92 1.57
CA GLN A 140 25.84 -68.61 2.17
C GLN A 140 25.68 -67.47 1.12
N SER A 141 26.40 -67.61 0.00
CA SER A 141 26.29 -66.66 -1.12
C SER A 141 24.88 -66.61 -1.70
N ASN A 142 24.21 -67.77 -1.79
CA ASN A 142 22.82 -67.87 -2.22
C ASN A 142 21.87 -67.16 -1.23
N ALA A 143 22.11 -67.30 0.08
CA ALA A 143 21.34 -66.57 1.11
C ALA A 143 21.53 -65.09 1.02
N ASP A 144 22.77 -64.58 0.75
CA ASP A 144 23.09 -63.19 0.58
C ASP A 144 22.45 -62.62 -0.71
N LEU A 145 22.47 -63.40 -1.81
CA LEU A 145 21.77 -63.00 -3.05
C LEU A 145 20.26 -62.94 -2.84
N ALA A 146 19.65 -63.81 -2.10
CA ALA A 146 18.24 -63.76 -1.76
C ALA A 146 17.91 -62.62 -0.86
N ALA A 147 18.83 -62.23 0.06
CA ALA A 147 18.68 -61.01 0.85
C ALA A 147 18.70 -59.76 -0.01
N ALA A 148 19.56 -59.68 -1.01
CA ALA A 148 19.60 -58.56 -1.98
C ALA A 148 18.31 -58.51 -2.83
N ALA A 149 17.75 -59.70 -3.21
CA ALA A 149 16.48 -59.75 -3.94
C ALA A 149 15.30 -59.20 -3.14
N ILE A 150 15.24 -59.41 -1.80
CA ILE A 150 14.22 -58.78 -0.94
C ILE A 150 14.35 -57.27 -0.99
N LYS A 151 15.55 -56.71 -0.86
CA LYS A 151 15.76 -55.28 -0.91
C LYS A 151 15.29 -54.68 -2.24
N SER A 152 15.58 -55.36 -3.35
CA SER A 152 15.10 -54.96 -4.67
C SER A 152 13.57 -54.99 -4.80
N ALA A 153 12.93 -56.05 -4.32
CA ALA A 153 11.47 -56.19 -4.34
C ALA A 153 10.79 -55.15 -3.42
N GLN A 154 11.39 -54.85 -2.25
CA GLN A 154 10.90 -53.82 -1.36
C GLN A 154 10.95 -52.42 -2.02
N ALA A 155 12.06 -52.09 -2.67
CA ALA A 155 12.18 -50.80 -3.37
C ALA A 155 11.16 -50.65 -4.51
N LYS A 156 10.81 -51.73 -5.20
CA LYS A 156 9.74 -51.73 -6.20
C LYS A 156 8.37 -51.49 -5.56
N LEU A 157 8.09 -52.12 -4.42
CA LEU A 157 6.85 -51.92 -3.68
C LEU A 157 6.74 -50.47 -3.21
N ASP A 158 7.80 -49.92 -2.59
CA ASP A 158 7.82 -48.53 -2.12
C ASP A 158 7.54 -47.55 -3.26
N SER A 159 8.11 -47.80 -4.46
CA SER A 159 7.83 -46.98 -5.65
C SER A 159 6.37 -47.06 -6.10
N ALA A 160 5.79 -48.27 -6.12
CA ALA A 160 4.39 -48.44 -6.49
C ALA A 160 3.42 -47.79 -5.49
N GLU A 161 3.73 -47.87 -4.19
CA GLU A 161 2.95 -47.21 -3.14
C GLU A 161 3.03 -45.67 -3.23
N LEU A 162 4.20 -45.10 -3.60
CA LEU A 162 4.34 -43.68 -3.88
C LEU A 162 3.46 -43.25 -5.06
N ASP A 163 3.48 -43.99 -6.16
CA ASP A 163 2.67 -43.68 -7.34
C ASP A 163 1.17 -43.79 -7.02
N LEU A 164 0.76 -44.80 -6.25
CA LEU A 164 -0.60 -44.90 -5.74
C LEU A 164 -0.94 -43.73 -4.83
N GLY A 165 -0.02 -43.29 -3.96
CA GLY A 165 -0.19 -42.09 -3.12
C GLY A 165 -0.42 -40.83 -3.95
N TYR A 166 0.24 -40.70 -5.09
CA TYR A 166 0.10 -39.55 -5.99
C TYR A 166 -1.21 -39.53 -6.77
N THR A 167 -1.99 -40.60 -6.80
CA THR A 167 -3.37 -40.57 -7.32
C THR A 167 -4.28 -39.64 -6.48
N ARG A 168 -3.91 -39.39 -5.25
CA ARG A 168 -4.60 -38.48 -4.33
C ARG A 168 -3.84 -37.15 -4.32
N ALA A 169 -4.22 -36.22 -5.22
CA ALA A 169 -3.62 -34.90 -5.27
C ALA A 169 -4.09 -34.07 -4.08
N VAL A 170 -3.16 -33.73 -3.19
CA VAL A 170 -3.40 -32.96 -1.98
C VAL A 170 -2.82 -31.53 -2.08
N SER A 171 -3.35 -30.61 -1.30
CA SER A 171 -2.81 -29.25 -1.24
C SER A 171 -1.45 -29.25 -0.53
N PRO A 172 -0.40 -28.67 -1.13
CA PRO A 172 0.91 -28.55 -0.49
C PRO A 172 0.97 -27.46 0.59
N ILE A 173 0.07 -26.49 0.55
CA ILE A 173 -0.01 -25.35 1.47
C ILE A 173 -1.44 -25.12 1.94
N SER A 174 -1.60 -24.38 3.03
CA SER A 174 -2.91 -23.80 3.41
C SER A 174 -3.13 -22.49 2.66
N GLY A 175 -4.31 -22.28 2.09
CA GLY A 175 -4.62 -21.09 1.28
C GLY A 175 -5.98 -21.16 0.63
N LEU A 176 -6.23 -20.25 -0.30
CA LEU A 176 -7.42 -20.25 -1.16
C LEU A 176 -7.15 -21.01 -2.45
N THR A 177 -8.09 -21.86 -2.83
CA THR A 177 -8.04 -22.55 -4.11
C THR A 177 -8.51 -21.65 -5.24
N SER A 178 -7.92 -21.79 -6.41
CA SER A 178 -8.44 -21.24 -7.66
C SER A 178 -9.49 -22.20 -8.27
N ARG A 179 -10.00 -21.84 -9.43
CA ARG A 179 -10.84 -22.75 -10.23
C ARG A 179 -10.05 -23.99 -10.65
N ALA A 180 -10.73 -25.10 -10.81
CA ALA A 180 -10.17 -26.29 -11.44
C ALA A 180 -9.83 -26.02 -12.93
N GLN A 181 -8.66 -26.47 -13.36
CA GLN A 181 -8.26 -26.36 -14.76
C GLN A 181 -8.65 -27.60 -15.58
N VAL A 182 -9.10 -28.65 -14.90
CA VAL A 182 -9.54 -29.92 -15.49
C VAL A 182 -10.87 -30.33 -14.89
N SER A 183 -11.71 -30.95 -15.71
CA SER A 183 -13.00 -31.51 -15.28
C SER A 183 -12.87 -32.98 -14.89
N GLU A 184 -13.80 -33.43 -14.07
CA GLU A 184 -13.97 -34.86 -13.81
C GLU A 184 -14.20 -35.64 -15.13
N GLY A 185 -13.61 -36.81 -15.28
CA GLY A 185 -13.59 -37.56 -16.53
C GLY A 185 -12.47 -37.22 -17.50
N SER A 186 -11.74 -36.12 -17.27
CA SER A 186 -10.62 -35.71 -18.13
C SER A 186 -9.36 -36.53 -17.83
N LEU A 187 -8.52 -36.76 -18.86
CA LEU A 187 -7.21 -37.33 -18.68
C LEU A 187 -6.23 -36.31 -18.11
N ALA A 188 -5.63 -36.61 -16.98
CA ALA A 188 -4.50 -35.86 -16.43
C ALA A 188 -3.19 -36.58 -16.78
N THR A 189 -2.21 -35.83 -17.30
CA THR A 189 -0.87 -36.33 -17.65
C THR A 189 0.12 -35.90 -16.59
N ALA A 190 0.94 -36.82 -16.12
CA ALA A 190 1.95 -36.59 -15.08
C ALA A 190 2.87 -35.42 -15.43
N ASN A 191 3.09 -34.54 -14.45
CA ASN A 191 3.94 -33.32 -14.49
C ASN A 191 3.55 -32.25 -15.52
N GLN A 192 2.53 -32.48 -16.35
CA GLN A 192 2.08 -31.54 -17.38
C GLN A 192 0.76 -30.85 -17.00
N THR A 193 -0.22 -31.69 -16.58
CA THR A 193 -1.58 -31.15 -16.34
C THR A 193 -1.64 -30.36 -15.04
N LEU A 194 -1.95 -29.08 -15.16
CA LEU A 194 -2.28 -28.22 -14.04
C LEU A 194 -3.71 -28.53 -13.56
N LEU A 195 -3.86 -28.92 -12.31
CA LEU A 195 -5.16 -29.23 -11.71
C LEU A 195 -5.81 -27.98 -11.14
N THR A 196 -5.09 -27.23 -10.32
CA THR A 196 -5.52 -25.94 -9.72
C THR A 196 -4.31 -25.19 -9.18
N VAL A 197 -4.52 -23.96 -8.75
CA VAL A 197 -3.53 -23.16 -8.00
C VAL A 197 -4.06 -22.93 -6.60
N VAL A 198 -3.19 -23.04 -5.61
CA VAL A 198 -3.48 -22.69 -4.21
C VAL A 198 -2.63 -21.52 -3.82
N SER A 199 -3.30 -20.42 -3.41
CA SER A 199 -2.66 -19.17 -3.02
C SER A 199 -2.74 -18.96 -1.52
N GLN A 200 -1.61 -18.79 -0.87
CA GLN A 200 -1.57 -18.33 0.52
C GLN A 200 -1.83 -16.83 0.54
N VAL A 201 -2.94 -16.43 1.14
CA VAL A 201 -3.42 -15.04 1.13
C VAL A 201 -3.36 -14.36 2.52
N ASP A 202 -2.91 -15.07 3.53
CA ASP A 202 -2.57 -14.54 4.85
C ASP A 202 -1.19 -15.05 5.27
N PRO A 203 -0.19 -14.17 5.38
CA PRO A 203 -0.21 -12.76 4.98
C PRO A 203 -0.40 -12.57 3.47
N ILE A 204 -0.96 -11.42 3.07
CA ILE A 204 -1.03 -10.98 1.67
C ILE A 204 0.17 -10.09 1.35
N TRP A 205 0.69 -10.20 0.15
CA TRP A 205 1.72 -9.31 -0.34
C TRP A 205 1.12 -8.29 -1.29
N VAL A 206 1.66 -7.09 -1.26
CA VAL A 206 1.34 -6.03 -2.21
C VAL A 206 2.61 -5.57 -2.88
N GLN A 207 2.65 -5.73 -4.19
CA GLN A 207 3.75 -5.36 -5.06
C GLN A 207 3.47 -4.01 -5.68
N PHE A 208 4.41 -3.09 -5.61
CA PHE A 208 4.30 -1.75 -6.17
C PHE A 208 5.67 -1.27 -6.63
N SER A 209 5.68 -0.26 -7.50
CA SER A 209 6.92 0.23 -8.11
C SER A 209 7.10 1.72 -7.89
N ILE A 210 8.35 2.13 -7.68
CA ILE A 210 8.77 3.53 -7.57
C ILE A 210 9.60 3.88 -8.80
N ALA A 211 9.31 5.01 -9.44
CA ALA A 211 10.07 5.48 -10.59
C ALA A 211 11.49 5.91 -10.16
N GLU A 212 12.49 5.64 -10.99
CA GLU A 212 13.89 5.97 -10.73
C GLU A 212 14.09 7.46 -10.46
N ASN A 213 13.48 8.33 -11.25
CA ASN A 213 13.56 9.78 -11.08
C ASN A 213 13.04 10.21 -9.70
N GLN A 214 11.93 9.65 -9.23
CA GLN A 214 11.37 9.94 -7.91
C GLN A 214 12.31 9.46 -6.79
N GLN A 215 12.91 8.28 -6.94
CA GLN A 215 13.89 7.78 -5.97
C GLN A 215 15.12 8.69 -5.91
N LEU A 216 15.59 9.20 -7.06
CA LEU A 216 16.71 10.15 -7.10
C LEU A 216 16.37 11.48 -6.43
N GLU A 217 15.14 11.98 -6.60
CA GLU A 217 14.66 13.18 -5.89
C GLU A 217 14.60 12.97 -4.38
N ILE A 218 14.05 11.83 -3.94
CA ILE A 218 14.04 11.45 -2.52
C ILE A 218 15.48 11.41 -1.97
N ASN A 219 16.40 10.76 -2.66
CA ASN A 219 17.80 10.64 -2.23
C ASN A 219 18.49 12.01 -2.14
N LYS A 220 18.23 12.92 -3.08
CA LYS A 220 18.73 14.30 -3.03
C LYS A 220 18.18 15.04 -1.82
N ALA A 221 16.87 14.97 -1.57
CA ALA A 221 16.25 15.62 -0.42
C ALA A 221 16.80 15.08 0.93
N VAL A 222 17.07 13.77 1.00
CA VAL A 222 17.71 13.16 2.17
C VAL A 222 19.15 13.66 2.34
N THR A 223 19.93 13.72 1.26
CA THR A 223 21.33 14.19 1.29
C THR A 223 21.40 15.66 1.70
N ASN A 224 20.47 16.48 1.26
CA ASN A 224 20.36 17.89 1.65
C ASN A 224 19.83 18.10 3.09
N GLY A 225 19.39 17.04 3.78
CA GLY A 225 18.78 17.14 5.10
C GLY A 225 17.36 17.69 5.12
N GLU A 226 16.72 17.83 3.95
CA GLU A 226 15.34 18.31 3.78
C GLU A 226 14.32 17.23 4.10
N LEU A 227 14.67 15.94 3.91
CA LEU A 227 13.82 14.80 4.14
C LEU A 227 14.51 13.78 5.07
N ALA A 228 13.83 13.40 6.13
CA ALA A 228 14.25 12.31 7.00
C ALA A 228 13.37 11.09 6.72
N LEU A 229 13.99 9.99 6.31
CA LEU A 229 13.31 8.70 6.13
C LEU A 229 13.27 7.93 7.46
N PRO A 230 12.31 7.03 7.67
CA PRO A 230 12.31 6.15 8.82
C PRO A 230 13.55 5.24 8.79
N ARG A 231 14.07 4.88 9.98
CA ARG A 231 15.24 4.01 10.08
C ARG A 231 14.95 2.66 9.43
N ASP A 232 15.94 2.11 8.74
CA ASP A 232 15.87 0.79 8.08
C ASP A 232 14.72 0.65 7.09
N ASN A 233 14.28 1.75 6.45
CA ASN A 233 13.12 1.79 5.57
C ASN A 233 11.84 1.23 6.21
N ALA A 234 11.71 1.33 7.54
CA ALA A 234 10.56 0.85 8.30
C ALA A 234 9.34 1.77 8.12
N TYR A 235 8.91 1.94 6.87
CA TYR A 235 7.66 2.63 6.56
C TYR A 235 6.46 1.84 7.09
N ASP A 236 5.50 2.55 7.66
CA ASP A 236 4.16 2.01 7.85
C ASP A 236 3.45 2.02 6.49
N VAL A 237 3.00 0.84 6.07
CA VAL A 237 2.28 0.66 4.81
C VAL A 237 0.79 0.58 5.11
N GLN A 238 0.03 1.50 4.55
CA GLN A 238 -1.42 1.51 4.60
C GLN A 238 -2.00 1.31 3.20
N LEU A 239 -3.08 0.57 3.09
CA LEU A 239 -3.75 0.36 1.80
C LEU A 239 -5.06 1.10 1.76
N LYS A 240 -5.32 1.71 0.61
CA LYS A 240 -6.61 2.27 0.25
C LYS A 240 -7.20 1.42 -0.88
N LEU A 241 -8.39 0.91 -0.68
CA LEU A 241 -9.08 0.05 -1.65
C LEU A 241 -9.68 0.88 -2.78
N SER A 242 -10.12 0.22 -3.85
CA SER A 242 -10.66 0.90 -5.04
C SER A 242 -11.95 1.69 -4.77
N ASP A 243 -12.69 1.35 -3.70
CA ASP A 243 -13.86 2.08 -3.24
C ASP A 243 -13.54 3.31 -2.38
N GLY A 244 -12.24 3.59 -2.18
CA GLY A 244 -11.74 4.68 -1.33
C GLY A 244 -11.65 4.35 0.15
N SER A 245 -12.11 3.18 0.59
CA SER A 245 -12.00 2.75 1.98
C SER A 245 -10.55 2.42 2.33
N THR A 246 -10.19 2.67 3.59
CA THR A 246 -8.86 2.36 4.10
C THR A 246 -8.87 0.98 4.74
N PHE A 247 -7.93 0.12 4.32
CA PHE A 247 -7.77 -1.19 4.92
C PHE A 247 -7.31 -1.03 6.38
N PRO A 248 -7.97 -1.69 7.35
CA PRO A 248 -7.79 -1.37 8.77
C PRO A 248 -6.45 -1.83 9.35
N ARG A 249 -5.70 -2.69 8.63
CA ARG A 249 -4.41 -3.21 9.08
C ARG A 249 -3.27 -2.55 8.34
N LYS A 250 -2.21 -2.24 9.07
CA LYS A 250 -0.96 -1.75 8.52
C LYS A 250 -0.04 -2.92 8.20
N GLY A 251 0.79 -2.73 7.19
CA GLY A 251 1.86 -3.62 6.80
C GLY A 251 3.23 -2.98 6.90
N LYS A 252 4.23 -3.72 6.46
CA LYS A 252 5.62 -3.27 6.37
C LYS A 252 6.22 -3.68 5.04
N ILE A 253 7.18 -2.91 4.56
CA ILE A 253 7.99 -3.30 3.41
C ILE A 253 8.87 -4.47 3.85
N ASN A 254 8.77 -5.61 3.16
CA ASN A 254 9.58 -6.80 3.44
C ASN A 254 10.58 -7.11 2.33
N PHE A 255 10.50 -6.42 1.20
CA PHE A 255 11.40 -6.57 0.08
C PHE A 255 11.50 -5.29 -0.73
N SER A 256 12.71 -4.97 -1.19
CA SER A 256 13.01 -3.92 -2.16
C SER A 256 14.03 -4.49 -3.15
N ASP A 257 13.68 -4.50 -4.43
CA ASP A 257 14.62 -4.95 -5.46
C ASP A 257 15.78 -3.95 -5.56
N THR A 258 16.97 -4.47 -5.78
CA THR A 258 18.18 -3.68 -6.01
C THR A 258 18.37 -3.33 -7.49
N ARG A 259 17.58 -3.93 -8.38
CA ARG A 259 17.65 -3.73 -9.82
C ARG A 259 16.50 -2.89 -10.31
N ILE A 260 16.82 -2.00 -11.26
CA ILE A 260 15.83 -1.26 -12.02
C ILE A 260 15.29 -2.16 -13.13
N ASN A 261 13.99 -2.19 -13.29
CA ASN A 261 13.37 -2.81 -14.45
C ASN A 261 13.65 -1.92 -15.68
N PRO A 262 14.44 -2.39 -16.68
CA PRO A 262 14.87 -1.53 -17.78
C PRO A 262 13.74 -1.16 -18.75
N SER A 263 12.63 -1.89 -18.75
CA SER A 263 11.48 -1.60 -19.61
C SER A 263 10.59 -0.50 -19.04
N THR A 264 10.56 -0.32 -17.72
CA THR A 264 9.68 0.65 -17.05
C THR A 264 10.44 1.76 -16.31
N GLY A 265 11.75 1.61 -16.09
CA GLY A 265 12.56 2.54 -15.31
C GLY A 265 12.13 2.62 -13.85
N THR A 266 11.70 1.50 -13.27
CA THR A 266 11.16 1.47 -11.90
C THR A 266 11.86 0.45 -11.02
N TYR A 267 11.89 0.74 -9.71
CA TYR A 267 12.24 -0.22 -8.65
C TYR A 267 11.00 -0.90 -8.14
N GLU A 268 11.08 -2.19 -7.92
CA GLU A 268 10.00 -2.97 -7.35
C GLU A 268 10.14 -3.08 -5.83
N LEU A 269 9.06 -2.82 -5.13
CA LEU A 269 8.93 -3.00 -3.70
C LEU A 269 7.76 -3.93 -3.39
N ARG A 270 7.86 -4.60 -2.25
CA ARG A 270 6.81 -5.46 -1.76
C ARG A 270 6.54 -5.19 -0.29
N ALA A 271 5.27 -5.00 0.02
CA ALA A 271 4.80 -4.90 1.39
C ALA A 271 4.05 -6.18 1.79
N GLU A 272 4.12 -6.52 3.05
CA GLU A 272 3.42 -7.64 3.67
C GLU A 272 2.40 -7.11 4.67
N LEU A 273 1.16 -7.61 4.56
CA LEU A 273 0.04 -7.21 5.41
C LEU A 273 -0.71 -8.45 5.95
N PRO A 274 -1.17 -8.42 7.21
CA PRO A 274 -2.09 -9.44 7.71
C PRO A 274 -3.44 -9.36 6.99
N ASN A 275 -3.96 -10.49 6.52
CA ASN A 275 -5.23 -10.57 5.77
C ASN A 275 -6.14 -11.73 6.26
N ARG A 276 -6.31 -11.82 7.58
CA ARG A 276 -7.01 -12.94 8.23
C ARG A 276 -8.46 -13.14 7.80
N ASP A 277 -9.14 -12.07 7.43
CA ASP A 277 -10.54 -12.03 6.96
C ASP A 277 -10.65 -12.18 5.45
N LEU A 278 -9.51 -12.40 4.75
CA LEU A 278 -9.45 -12.59 3.30
C LEU A 278 -10.12 -11.45 2.52
N ALA A 279 -10.10 -10.25 3.10
CA ALA A 279 -10.75 -9.07 2.52
C ALA A 279 -10.02 -8.59 1.25
N ILE A 280 -8.70 -8.77 1.19
CA ILE A 280 -7.90 -8.48 0.00
C ILE A 280 -7.66 -9.78 -0.74
N LYS A 281 -7.94 -9.79 -2.05
CA LYS A 281 -7.77 -10.96 -2.92
C LYS A 281 -6.56 -10.77 -3.83
N PRO A 282 -5.83 -11.84 -4.16
CA PRO A 282 -4.78 -11.80 -5.18
C PRO A 282 -5.32 -11.26 -6.50
N GLY A 283 -4.52 -10.43 -7.19
CA GLY A 283 -4.90 -9.75 -8.42
C GLY A 283 -5.59 -8.39 -8.22
N GLN A 284 -6.00 -8.04 -7.00
CA GLN A 284 -6.67 -6.77 -6.71
C GLN A 284 -5.68 -5.60 -6.76
N PHE A 285 -6.05 -4.51 -7.45
CA PHE A 285 -5.30 -3.26 -7.39
C PHE A 285 -5.67 -2.48 -6.15
N VAL A 286 -4.66 -1.90 -5.51
CA VAL A 286 -4.78 -1.11 -4.28
C VAL A 286 -3.87 0.11 -4.37
N ARG A 287 -4.22 1.16 -3.64
CA ARG A 287 -3.31 2.30 -3.45
C ARG A 287 -2.52 2.09 -2.17
N VAL A 288 -1.22 2.08 -2.31
CA VAL A 288 -0.25 1.90 -1.23
C VAL A 288 0.16 3.28 -0.73
N THR A 289 -0.06 3.56 0.54
CA THR A 289 0.38 4.78 1.20
C THR A 289 1.50 4.44 2.17
N LEU A 290 2.68 5.00 1.93
CA LEU A 290 3.84 4.87 2.80
C LEU A 290 3.88 6.07 3.75
N THR A 291 3.92 5.83 5.05
CA THR A 291 4.01 6.86 6.09
C THR A 291 5.24 6.65 6.96
N GLY A 292 5.70 7.75 7.60
CA GLY A 292 6.87 7.71 8.49
C GLY A 292 8.04 8.58 8.04
N ALA A 293 8.00 9.12 6.81
CA ALA A 293 8.96 10.13 6.39
C ALA A 293 8.59 11.52 6.94
N VAL A 294 9.58 12.36 7.18
CA VAL A 294 9.39 13.70 7.74
C VAL A 294 10.20 14.70 6.94
N ARG A 295 9.53 15.71 6.38
CA ARG A 295 10.20 16.87 5.75
C ARG A 295 10.61 17.84 6.85
N LYS A 296 11.91 18.07 6.94
CA LYS A 296 12.53 18.91 7.96
C LYS A 296 12.46 20.39 7.60
N ASN A 297 12.18 21.24 8.61
CA ASN A 297 12.23 22.70 8.46
C ASN A 297 11.42 23.24 7.27
N ALA A 298 10.31 22.60 6.92
CA ALA A 298 9.48 23.00 5.79
C ALA A 298 8.62 24.20 6.15
N ILE A 299 8.51 25.14 5.22
CA ILE A 299 7.51 26.21 5.27
C ILE A 299 6.24 25.67 4.62
N ALA A 300 5.15 25.63 5.36
CA ALA A 300 3.84 25.28 4.83
C ALA A 300 2.80 26.31 5.23
N ILE A 301 1.95 26.62 4.27
CA ILE A 301 0.92 27.64 4.40
C ILE A 301 -0.46 27.08 4.09
N PRO A 302 -1.53 27.62 4.70
CA PRO A 302 -2.89 27.23 4.37
C PRO A 302 -3.21 27.45 2.89
N GLN A 303 -3.93 26.52 2.28
CA GLN A 303 -4.35 26.61 0.87
C GLN A 303 -5.10 27.91 0.58
N VAL A 304 -5.89 28.41 1.54
CA VAL A 304 -6.67 29.64 1.40
C VAL A 304 -5.81 30.89 1.19
N ALA A 305 -4.54 30.87 1.59
CA ALA A 305 -3.61 31.99 1.42
C ALA A 305 -2.98 32.05 0.02
N VAL A 306 -3.15 31.04 -0.81
CA VAL A 306 -2.54 30.95 -2.13
C VAL A 306 -3.49 31.46 -3.20
N LEU A 307 -3.02 32.41 -3.99
CA LEU A 307 -3.76 33.05 -5.07
C LEU A 307 -3.17 32.72 -6.44
N ASP A 308 -4.04 32.72 -7.44
CA ASP A 308 -3.67 32.58 -8.85
C ASP A 308 -3.48 33.95 -9.50
N GLY A 309 -2.32 34.19 -10.09
CA GLY A 309 -2.01 35.37 -10.85
C GLY A 309 -1.56 35.07 -12.28
N THR A 310 -1.45 36.11 -13.08
CA THR A 310 -1.00 36.00 -14.49
C THR A 310 0.42 35.48 -14.65
N GLN A 311 1.24 35.64 -13.61
CA GLN A 311 2.64 35.19 -13.57
C GLN A 311 2.86 33.91 -12.73
N GLY A 312 1.78 33.26 -12.30
CA GLY A 312 1.84 32.06 -11.45
C GLY A 312 1.20 32.26 -10.08
N LYS A 313 1.47 31.35 -9.17
CA LYS A 313 0.94 31.37 -7.80
C LYS A 313 1.66 32.44 -6.97
N TYR A 314 0.91 33.15 -6.15
CA TYR A 314 1.45 34.14 -5.24
C TYR A 314 0.66 34.20 -3.92
N VAL A 315 1.24 34.83 -2.93
CA VAL A 315 0.64 35.06 -1.62
C VAL A 315 0.77 36.55 -1.26
N PHE A 316 -0.06 37.04 -0.35
CA PHE A 316 0.15 38.39 0.24
C PHE A 316 0.93 38.23 1.55
N VAL A 317 1.97 39.07 1.70
CA VAL A 317 2.77 39.19 2.91
C VAL A 317 2.62 40.66 3.41
N ALA A 318 2.46 40.82 4.72
CA ALA A 318 2.47 42.14 5.30
C ALA A 318 3.86 42.77 5.16
N GLY A 319 3.90 43.98 4.66
CA GLY A 319 5.11 44.78 4.52
C GLY A 319 4.84 46.26 4.80
N LYS A 320 5.89 47.08 4.79
CA LYS A 320 5.75 48.52 4.99
C LYS A 320 6.00 49.27 3.69
N ASP A 321 5.14 50.26 3.40
CA ASP A 321 5.36 51.15 2.29
C ASP A 321 6.47 52.19 2.60
N LYS A 322 6.71 53.11 1.66
CA LYS A 322 7.70 54.18 1.85
C LYS A 322 7.33 55.17 2.97
N GLU A 323 6.07 55.19 3.39
CA GLU A 323 5.52 56.03 4.44
C GLU A 323 5.44 55.31 5.79
N GLY A 324 5.87 54.01 5.86
CA GLY A 324 5.85 53.19 7.07
C GLY A 324 4.49 52.57 7.40
N LYS A 325 3.48 52.67 6.50
CA LYS A 325 2.16 52.05 6.66
C LYS A 325 2.20 50.58 6.29
N ASP A 326 1.41 49.76 6.98
CA ASP A 326 1.29 48.33 6.67
C ASP A 326 0.48 48.11 5.38
N VAL A 327 1.07 47.39 4.43
CA VAL A 327 0.50 47.12 3.11
C VAL A 327 0.64 45.66 2.74
N ALA A 328 -0.30 45.15 1.91
CA ALA A 328 -0.28 43.80 1.38
C ALA A 328 0.65 43.72 0.15
N MET A 329 1.81 43.14 0.31
CA MET A 329 2.78 42.95 -0.77
C MET A 329 2.56 41.58 -1.45
N PRO A 330 2.27 41.53 -2.76
CA PRO A 330 2.21 40.25 -3.48
C PRO A 330 3.61 39.67 -3.61
N ARG A 331 3.76 38.40 -3.25
CA ARG A 331 5.03 37.68 -3.33
C ARG A 331 4.82 36.39 -4.13
N PRO A 332 5.49 36.24 -5.28
CA PRO A 332 5.46 34.97 -6.05
C PRO A 332 6.01 33.84 -5.20
N VAL A 333 5.34 32.68 -5.25
CA VAL A 333 5.75 31.47 -4.53
C VAL A 333 5.74 30.29 -5.48
N LYS A 334 6.71 29.39 -5.26
CA LYS A 334 6.71 28.07 -5.90
C LYS A 334 6.14 27.07 -4.91
N LEU A 335 5.02 26.44 -5.29
CA LEU A 335 4.37 25.44 -4.48
C LEU A 335 5.05 24.08 -4.70
N GLY A 336 5.24 23.34 -3.63
CA GLY A 336 5.59 21.94 -3.59
C GLY A 336 4.37 21.07 -3.31
N ASP A 337 4.61 19.99 -2.60
CA ASP A 337 3.60 19.00 -2.28
C ASP A 337 2.48 19.58 -1.39
N TRP A 338 1.31 18.99 -1.55
CA TRP A 338 0.18 19.20 -0.68
C TRP A 338 0.28 18.24 0.53
N VAL A 339 0.02 18.75 1.73
CA VAL A 339 0.09 18.00 2.98
C VAL A 339 -1.14 18.29 3.83
N ASP A 340 -1.84 17.24 4.24
CA ASP A 340 -2.85 17.35 5.30
C ASP A 340 -2.13 17.19 6.66
N ALA A 341 -2.05 18.28 7.40
CA ALA A 341 -1.50 18.27 8.74
C ALA A 341 -2.53 18.80 9.72
N SER A 342 -2.93 17.97 10.66
CA SER A 342 -3.91 18.31 11.72
C SER A 342 -5.29 18.75 11.20
N GLY A 343 -5.73 18.18 10.07
CA GLY A 343 -7.02 18.51 9.43
C GLY A 343 -7.01 19.85 8.67
N GLN A 344 -5.85 20.40 8.40
CA GLN A 344 -5.66 21.58 7.57
C GLN A 344 -4.93 21.22 6.27
N ASN A 345 -5.49 21.67 5.16
CA ASN A 345 -4.88 21.54 3.85
C ASN A 345 -3.78 22.57 3.69
N LEU A 346 -2.54 22.13 3.63
CA LEU A 346 -1.37 22.98 3.55
C LEU A 346 -0.59 22.73 2.27
N PHE A 347 -0.08 23.80 1.66
CA PHE A 347 0.94 23.71 0.61
C PHE A 347 2.33 23.92 1.19
N VAL A 348 3.24 23.02 0.89
CA VAL A 348 4.67 23.24 1.16
C VAL A 348 5.19 24.29 0.17
N ILE A 349 5.96 25.23 0.67
CA ILE A 349 6.59 26.27 -0.16
C ILE A 349 8.04 25.89 -0.45
N GLU A 350 8.36 25.70 -1.73
CA GLU A 350 9.72 25.44 -2.17
C GLU A 350 10.58 26.70 -2.23
N SER A 351 9.97 27.82 -2.64
CA SER A 351 10.64 29.12 -2.69
C SER A 351 9.65 30.29 -2.68
N GLY A 352 10.14 31.46 -2.28
CA GLY A 352 9.36 32.71 -2.27
C GLY A 352 9.04 33.25 -0.87
N LEU A 353 8.98 32.42 0.16
CA LEU A 353 8.81 32.83 1.55
C LEU A 353 10.06 32.59 2.38
N LYS A 354 10.23 33.42 3.42
CA LYS A 354 11.31 33.29 4.41
C LYS A 354 10.74 33.11 5.81
N PRO A 355 11.48 32.41 6.69
CA PRO A 355 11.10 32.37 8.11
C PRO A 355 10.96 33.77 8.67
N GLY A 356 9.85 34.03 9.37
CA GLY A 356 9.54 35.31 9.95
C GLY A 356 8.69 36.24 9.09
N ASP A 357 8.43 35.90 7.82
CA ASP A 357 7.46 36.66 7.01
C ASP A 357 6.05 36.57 7.65
N GLU A 358 5.29 37.66 7.59
CA GLU A 358 3.92 37.72 8.08
C GLU A 358 2.95 37.51 6.91
N LEU A 359 2.43 36.32 6.82
CA LEU A 359 1.51 35.85 5.76
C LEU A 359 0.08 36.33 6.09
N ILE A 360 -0.62 36.83 5.09
CA ILE A 360 -2.05 37.15 5.20
C ILE A 360 -2.84 35.86 4.89
N ILE A 361 -3.60 35.39 5.89
CA ILE A 361 -4.39 34.18 5.77
C ILE A 361 -5.89 34.40 5.65
N ASP A 362 -6.39 35.58 6.05
CA ASP A 362 -7.80 35.95 5.91
C ASP A 362 -7.92 37.39 5.45
N GLY A 363 -9.11 37.80 4.95
CA GLY A 363 -9.37 39.11 4.36
C GLY A 363 -8.86 39.26 2.92
N ILE A 364 -8.29 38.24 2.33
CA ILE A 364 -7.58 38.27 1.05
C ILE A 364 -8.46 38.73 -0.12
N ALA A 365 -9.76 38.39 -0.13
CA ALA A 365 -10.68 38.71 -1.23
C ALA A 365 -10.87 40.24 -1.45
N LYS A 366 -10.48 41.05 -0.50
CA LYS A 366 -10.58 42.53 -0.55
C LYS A 366 -9.25 43.21 -0.87
N LEU A 367 -8.18 42.40 -1.02
CA LEU A 367 -6.84 42.93 -1.20
C LEU A 367 -6.51 43.13 -2.67
N THR A 368 -5.88 44.29 -2.93
CA THR A 368 -5.16 44.54 -4.19
C THR A 368 -3.66 44.70 -3.87
N PRO A 369 -2.77 44.51 -4.84
CA PRO A 369 -1.35 44.78 -4.62
C PRO A 369 -1.09 46.15 -4.01
N ASN A 370 -0.33 46.17 -2.91
CA ASN A 370 0.02 47.37 -2.11
C ASN A 370 -1.19 48.05 -1.42
N ALA A 371 -2.32 47.36 -1.25
CA ALA A 371 -3.44 47.89 -0.48
C ALA A 371 -3.07 48.07 1.00
N PRO A 372 -3.52 49.12 1.66
CA PRO A 372 -3.32 49.35 3.10
C PRO A 372 -4.10 48.26 3.88
N ILE A 373 -3.46 47.72 4.91
CA ILE A 373 -4.02 46.66 5.76
C ILE A 373 -4.07 47.09 7.23
N ILE A 374 -5.01 46.54 7.97
CA ILE A 374 -5.07 46.62 9.44
C ILE A 374 -5.02 45.20 9.97
N PRO A 375 -3.92 44.82 10.65
CA PRO A 375 -3.84 43.51 11.28
C PRO A 375 -4.90 43.37 12.39
N ASP A 376 -5.61 42.24 12.39
CA ASP A 376 -6.53 41.89 13.47
C ASP A 376 -5.73 41.72 14.77
N GLY A 377 -5.99 42.58 15.75
CA GLY A 377 -5.22 42.70 17.00
C GLY A 377 -4.60 44.06 17.26
N ALA A 378 -4.58 44.96 16.26
CA ALA A 378 -4.09 46.32 16.42
C ALA A 378 -5.17 47.34 16.97
N GLN A 379 -6.29 46.83 17.47
CA GLN A 379 -7.29 47.70 18.15
C GLN A 379 -6.85 47.90 19.60
N ASN A 380 -6.03 48.95 19.84
CA ASN A 380 -6.10 49.87 20.99
C ASN A 380 -4.97 50.90 20.95
N ALA A 381 -5.05 51.81 19.98
CA ALA A 381 -4.40 53.10 20.13
C ALA A 381 -5.26 54.14 19.39
N ASN A 382 -6.42 54.45 19.93
CA ASN A 382 -7.13 55.68 19.59
C ASN A 382 -6.95 56.65 20.76
N PRO A 383 -6.09 57.69 20.67
CA PRO A 383 -6.03 58.74 21.64
C PRO A 383 -7.02 59.82 21.22
N GLY A 384 -8.24 59.78 21.72
CA GLY A 384 -9.14 60.90 21.61
C GLY A 384 -10.62 60.61 21.46
N ALA A 385 -11.29 60.26 22.55
CA ALA A 385 -12.72 60.58 22.69
C ALA A 385 -13.00 61.00 24.12
N PRO A 386 -13.62 62.16 24.37
CA PRO A 386 -13.89 62.66 25.71
C PRO A 386 -15.07 61.99 26.35
N GLY A 387 -14.99 61.82 27.67
CA GLY A 387 -15.93 61.16 28.53
C GLY A 387 -17.39 61.52 28.36
N GLY A 388 -18.22 60.53 28.38
CA GLY A 388 -19.68 60.66 28.51
C GLY A 388 -20.15 59.65 29.56
N ALA A 389 -20.78 60.20 30.59
CA ALA A 389 -21.21 59.60 31.83
C ALA A 389 -22.11 58.38 31.69
N ALA A 390 -21.96 57.48 32.65
CA ALA A 390 -22.94 56.40 32.94
C ALA A 390 -24.26 56.97 33.48
N PRO A 391 -25.38 56.26 33.30
CA PRO A 391 -26.25 56.04 34.43
C PRO A 391 -26.73 54.57 34.57
N GLY A 392 -26.69 54.15 35.84
CA GLY A 392 -27.80 53.58 36.55
C GLY A 392 -28.16 52.12 36.26
N GLY A 393 -27.88 51.32 37.27
CA GLY A 393 -28.29 49.93 37.38
C GLY A 393 -29.78 49.70 37.59
N ALA A 394 -30.16 48.43 37.46
CA ALA A 394 -31.26 47.76 38.15
C ALA A 394 -31.19 46.25 37.91
N PRO A 395 -31.91 45.41 38.67
CA PRO A 395 -31.27 44.37 39.44
C PRO A 395 -31.57 42.93 38.95
N ALA A 396 -30.89 41.98 39.55
CA ALA A 396 -31.02 40.52 39.39
C ALA A 396 -32.39 40.02 39.82
N ALA A 397 -32.89 38.98 39.15
CA ALA A 397 -33.94 38.10 39.59
C ALA A 397 -33.54 36.59 39.32
N PRO A 398 -34.07 35.67 40.11
CA PRO A 398 -33.28 34.52 40.60
C PRO A 398 -33.48 33.23 39.86
N ALA A 399 -32.54 32.29 40.13
CA ALA A 399 -32.53 30.88 39.71
C ALA A 399 -33.73 30.08 40.21
N ALA A 400 -34.21 29.14 39.43
CA ALA A 400 -35.07 28.04 39.82
C ALA A 400 -34.56 26.68 39.29
N PRO A 401 -34.83 25.55 39.97
CA PRO A 401 -33.88 24.49 40.13
C PRO A 401 -34.06 23.29 39.18
N ALA A 402 -33.03 22.44 39.22
CA ALA A 402 -32.96 21.13 38.59
C ALA A 402 -34.09 20.18 38.99
N LYS A 403 -34.57 19.37 38.04
CA LYS A 403 -35.24 18.08 38.30
C LYS A 403 -34.48 16.94 37.63
N SER A 404 -34.03 16.04 38.46
CA SER A 404 -33.60 14.68 38.18
C SER A 404 -34.84 13.77 38.00
N GLU A 405 -34.73 12.81 37.08
CA GLU A 405 -35.41 11.48 37.14
C GLU A 405 -34.77 10.68 36.02
N ALA A 406 -33.96 9.69 36.21
CA ALA A 406 -34.16 8.37 36.79
C ALA A 406 -34.98 7.38 35.90
N LYS A 407 -34.24 6.45 35.24
CA LYS A 407 -34.46 5.00 35.19
C LYS A 407 -35.67 4.40 34.49
N LYS A 408 -35.39 3.54 33.54
CA LYS A 408 -35.86 2.15 33.23
C LYS A 408 -36.09 2.04 31.70
N SER A 409 -35.65 1.06 31.01
CA SER A 409 -35.45 -0.39 31.13
C SER A 409 -34.46 -0.86 30.06
#